data_876729567d0b2361156a4029f41cadec
#
_entry.id   876729567d0b2361156a4029f41cadec
#
_cell.length_a   1.000
_cell.length_b   1.000
_cell.length_c   1.000
_cell.angle_alpha   90.00
_cell.angle_beta   90.00
_cell.angle_gamma   90.00
#
_symmetry.space_group_name_H-M   'P 1'
#
loop_
_entity.id
_entity.type
_entity.pdbx_description
1 polymer ?
#
loop_
_entity_poly.entity_id
_entity_poly.type
_entity_poly.pdbx_seq_one_letter_code
_entity_poly.pdbx_strand_id
1 'polypeptide(L)'
;MKICPMSDFEHPELAVVDANILSALGLQQILQSVMPMAEVRIFSSFQKLVDDTPDAYFHYFVSGQIFIEHSSFFLERQRKVIVLTNGVANTPGWKEIKTLNVVQSYDALLKDLAMMYRHAHTQ
;
A
#
# COMPACT_ATOMS: atom_id res chain seq x y z
N MET A 1 16.22 10.81 22.72
CA MET A 1 15.66 10.84 22.31
C MET A 1 14.79 10.72 21.93
N LYS A 2 14.42 10.85 21.87
CA LYS A 2 13.55 10.93 21.54
C LYS A 2 12.86 10.64 20.83
N ILE A 3 12.86 9.98 20.62
CA ILE A 3 12.06 10.04 19.99
C ILE A 3 11.02 10.27 19.67
N CYS A 4 10.81 9.94 19.41
CA CYS A 4 9.86 10.93 19.11
C CYS A 4 8.66 10.47 18.37
N PRO A 5 7.46 10.68 18.89
CA PRO A 5 6.25 10.39 18.14
C PRO A 5 6.17 11.15 16.81
N MET A 6 6.89 12.27 16.74
CA MET A 6 6.89 13.06 15.51
C MET A 6 7.54 12.34 14.35
N SER A 7 8.50 11.48 14.63
CA SER A 7 9.16 10.77 13.54
C SER A 7 8.21 9.80 12.84
N ASP A 8 7.20 9.31 13.55
CA ASP A 8 6.22 8.42 12.93
C ASP A 8 5.39 9.14 11.89
N PHE A 9 5.10 10.41 12.11
CA PHE A 9 4.37 11.20 11.12
C PHE A 9 5.26 11.64 9.98
N GLU A 10 6.51 11.92 10.26
CA GLU A 10 7.43 12.38 9.24
C GLU A 10 7.95 11.25 8.37
N HIS A 11 7.95 10.03 8.90
CA HIS A 11 8.49 8.88 8.21
C HIS A 11 7.48 7.74 8.23
N PRO A 12 6.39 7.90 7.48
CA PRO A 12 5.41 6.81 7.47
C PRO A 12 6.00 5.56 6.83
N GLU A 13 5.59 4.42 7.35
CA GLU A 13 6.02 3.14 6.81
C GLU A 13 4.92 2.57 5.95
N LEU A 14 5.29 2.17 4.75
CA LEU A 14 4.37 1.59 3.80
C LEU A 14 4.80 0.17 3.49
N ALA A 15 3.85 -0.73 3.36
CA ALA A 15 4.14 -2.12 3.00
C ALA A 15 3.63 -2.40 1.60
N VAL A 16 4.46 -3.03 0.78
CA VAL A 16 4.06 -3.53 -0.52
C VAL A 16 4.08 -5.06 -0.43
N VAL A 17 2.92 -5.68 -0.53
CA VAL A 17 2.79 -7.12 -0.35
C VAL A 17 2.41 -7.72 -1.69
N ASP A 18 3.40 -8.25 -2.40
CA ASP A 18 3.21 -8.72 -3.76
C ASP A 18 4.28 -9.74 -4.09
N ALA A 19 3.87 -10.90 -4.56
CA ALA A 19 4.81 -11.95 -4.95
C ALA A 19 5.59 -11.56 -6.21
N ASN A 20 5.08 -10.65 -7.00
CA ASN A 20 5.76 -10.18 -8.21
C ASN A 20 6.78 -9.11 -7.82
N ILE A 21 8.04 -9.49 -7.75
CA ILE A 21 9.09 -8.60 -7.28
C ILE A 21 9.27 -7.39 -8.19
N LEU A 22 9.14 -7.57 -9.49
CA LEU A 22 9.29 -6.44 -10.41
C LEU A 22 8.22 -5.39 -10.16
N SER A 23 6.98 -5.82 -9.98
CA SER A 23 5.90 -4.90 -9.66
C SER A 23 6.15 -4.22 -8.32
N ALA A 24 6.58 -4.98 -7.33
CA ALA A 24 6.82 -4.44 -6.01
C ALA A 24 7.93 -3.40 -6.02
N LEU A 25 9.02 -3.68 -6.71
CA LEU A 25 10.12 -2.73 -6.79
C LEU A 25 9.73 -1.47 -7.53
N GLY A 26 8.96 -1.63 -8.62
CA GLY A 26 8.48 -0.47 -9.35
C GLY A 26 7.57 0.40 -8.51
N LEU A 27 6.66 -0.22 -7.79
CA LEU A 27 5.76 0.53 -6.93
C LEU A 27 6.52 1.21 -5.79
N GLN A 28 7.51 0.53 -5.23
CA GLN A 28 8.34 1.13 -4.19
C GLN A 28 8.98 2.42 -4.69
N GLN A 29 9.53 2.40 -5.89
CA GLN A 29 10.16 3.59 -6.46
C GLN A 29 9.16 4.72 -6.64
N ILE A 30 7.98 4.39 -7.14
CA ILE A 30 6.96 5.39 -7.37
C ILE A 30 6.48 5.98 -6.04
N LEU A 31 6.27 5.14 -5.05
CA LEU A 31 5.83 5.61 -3.75
C LEU A 31 6.86 6.55 -3.13
N GLN A 32 8.13 6.24 -3.27
CA GLN A 32 9.16 7.10 -2.72
C GLN A 32 9.28 8.41 -3.47
N SER A 33 8.88 8.44 -4.76
CA SER A 33 8.79 9.69 -5.48
C SER A 33 7.70 10.60 -4.94
N VAL A 34 6.57 9.99 -4.57
CA VAL A 34 5.43 10.72 -4.05
C VAL A 34 5.64 11.13 -2.61
N MET A 35 6.26 10.26 -1.82
CA MET A 35 6.50 10.50 -0.40
C MET A 35 7.96 10.21 -0.09
N PRO A 36 8.85 11.18 -0.33
CA PRO A 36 10.30 10.91 -0.16
C PRO A 36 10.70 10.51 1.24
N MET A 37 9.91 10.88 2.25
CA MET A 37 10.25 10.55 3.63
C MET A 37 9.71 9.21 4.06
N ALA A 38 8.92 8.54 3.22
CA ALA A 38 8.33 7.27 3.59
C ALA A 38 9.36 6.14 3.50
N GLU A 39 9.20 5.16 4.38
CA GLU A 39 9.93 3.90 4.27
C GLU A 39 9.01 2.89 3.63
N VAL A 40 9.44 2.34 2.50
CA VAL A 40 8.63 1.38 1.77
C VAL A 40 9.27 0.02 1.85
N ARG A 41 8.60 -0.93 2.48
CA ARG A 41 9.10 -2.28 2.64
C ARG A 41 8.33 -3.22 1.73
N ILE A 42 9.04 -4.19 1.17
CA ILE A 42 8.46 -5.16 0.26
C ILE A 42 8.40 -6.51 0.94
N PHE A 43 7.22 -7.12 0.89
CA PHE A 43 7.00 -8.48 1.38
C PHE A 43 6.51 -9.32 0.22
N SER A 44 7.26 -10.35 -0.13
CA SER A 44 6.91 -11.19 -1.27
C SER A 44 5.84 -12.21 -0.95
N SER A 45 5.44 -12.31 0.32
CA SER A 45 4.38 -13.21 0.72
C SER A 45 3.69 -12.66 1.95
N PHE A 46 2.47 -13.15 2.19
CA PHE A 46 1.73 -12.78 3.38
C PHE A 46 2.47 -13.22 4.65
N GLN A 47 3.09 -14.40 4.61
CA GLN A 47 3.79 -14.90 5.77
C GLN A 47 4.92 -13.97 6.20
N LYS A 48 5.64 -13.40 5.23
CA LYS A 48 6.72 -12.48 5.55
C LYS A 48 6.21 -11.21 6.21
N LEU A 49 5.04 -10.74 5.79
CA LEU A 49 4.43 -9.59 6.42
C LEU A 49 4.07 -9.90 7.88
N VAL A 50 3.45 -11.06 8.10
CA VAL A 50 3.02 -11.43 9.45
C VAL A 50 4.20 -11.64 10.37
N ASP A 51 5.32 -12.18 9.85
CA ASP A 51 6.51 -12.42 10.64
C ASP A 51 7.25 -11.16 11.03
N ASP A 52 6.91 -10.04 10.39
CA ASP A 52 7.53 -8.76 10.71
C ASP A 52 6.68 -8.03 11.73
N THR A 53 6.34 -6.79 11.47
CA THR A 53 5.48 -6.00 12.36
C THR A 53 4.22 -5.64 11.59
N PRO A 54 3.26 -6.57 11.49
CA PRO A 54 2.16 -6.40 10.55
C PRO A 54 1.26 -5.21 10.81
N ASP A 55 1.26 -4.66 12.02
CA ASP A 55 0.40 -3.52 12.33
C ASP A 55 1.14 -2.19 12.35
N ALA A 56 2.41 -2.19 11.93
CA ALA A 56 3.23 -1.00 12.01
C ALA A 56 3.06 -0.07 10.81
N TYR A 57 2.31 -0.46 9.81
CA TYR A 57 2.32 0.24 8.54
C TYR A 57 1.16 1.20 8.42
N PHE A 58 1.45 2.33 7.79
CA PHE A 58 0.45 3.35 7.51
C PHE A 58 -0.50 2.90 6.41
N HIS A 59 0.05 2.25 5.38
CA HIS A 59 -0.74 1.67 4.30
C HIS A 59 -0.15 0.35 3.86
N TYR A 60 -1.03 -0.54 3.36
CA TYR A 60 -0.65 -1.82 2.78
C TYR A 60 -1.08 -1.83 1.33
N PHE A 61 -0.12 -1.89 0.43
CA PHE A 61 -0.40 -2.06 -1.00
C PHE A 61 -0.27 -3.53 -1.30
N VAL A 62 -1.39 -4.21 -1.45
CA VAL A 62 -1.40 -5.67 -1.52
C VAL A 62 -1.95 -6.14 -2.86
N SER A 63 -1.30 -7.16 -3.44
CA SER A 63 -1.78 -7.74 -4.69
C SER A 63 -3.17 -8.34 -4.49
N GLY A 64 -3.94 -8.36 -5.58
CA GLY A 64 -5.29 -8.90 -5.49
C GLY A 64 -5.33 -10.34 -5.04
N GLN A 65 -4.35 -11.13 -5.50
CA GLN A 65 -4.33 -12.55 -5.13
C GLN A 65 -4.07 -12.73 -3.64
N ILE A 66 -3.09 -12.04 -3.10
CA ILE A 66 -2.79 -12.15 -1.68
C ILE A 66 -3.94 -11.63 -0.84
N PHE A 67 -4.57 -10.54 -1.31
CA PHE A 67 -5.73 -10.01 -0.61
C PHE A 67 -6.85 -11.06 -0.52
N ILE A 68 -7.13 -11.73 -1.63
CA ILE A 68 -8.19 -12.73 -1.65
C ILE A 68 -7.86 -13.89 -0.72
N GLU A 69 -6.62 -14.33 -0.74
CA GLU A 69 -6.20 -15.48 0.06
C GLU A 69 -6.20 -15.19 1.55
N HIS A 70 -6.05 -13.93 1.93
CA HIS A 70 -5.97 -13.54 3.33
C HIS A 70 -6.89 -12.37 3.63
N SER A 71 -8.08 -12.43 3.10
CA SER A 71 -9.00 -11.30 3.13
C SER A 71 -9.39 -10.90 4.56
N SER A 72 -9.50 -11.86 5.47
CA SER A 72 -9.92 -11.50 6.82
C SER A 72 -8.91 -10.57 7.49
N PHE A 73 -7.62 -10.82 7.29
CA PHE A 73 -6.59 -9.96 7.83
C PHE A 73 -6.72 -8.54 7.29
N PHE A 74 -6.86 -8.42 5.98
CA PHE A 74 -6.87 -7.10 5.34
C PHE A 74 -8.19 -6.38 5.53
N LEU A 75 -9.30 -7.09 5.64
CA LEU A 75 -10.58 -6.45 5.88
C LEU A 75 -10.67 -5.85 7.26
N GLU A 76 -9.98 -6.44 8.23
CA GLU A 76 -9.92 -5.83 9.55
C GLU A 76 -9.14 -4.52 9.55
N ARG A 77 -8.35 -4.31 8.51
CA ARG A 77 -7.51 -3.12 8.37
C ARG A 77 -7.87 -2.34 7.12
N GLN A 78 -9.14 -2.41 6.72
CA GLN A 78 -9.53 -1.93 5.39
C GLN A 78 -9.24 -0.46 5.16
N ARG A 79 -9.16 0.33 6.21
CA ARG A 79 -8.85 1.75 6.03
C ARG A 79 -7.42 1.98 5.57
N LYS A 80 -6.54 1.01 5.85
CA LYS A 80 -5.13 1.11 5.50
C LYS A 80 -4.79 0.34 4.22
N VAL A 81 -5.73 -0.41 3.68
CA VAL A 81 -5.45 -1.34 2.59
C VAL A 81 -5.78 -0.73 1.25
N ILE A 82 -4.86 -0.89 0.32
CA ILE A 82 -5.05 -0.50 -1.08
C ILE A 82 -4.73 -1.73 -1.91
N VAL A 83 -5.73 -2.25 -2.62
CA VAL A 83 -5.55 -3.47 -3.39
C VAL A 83 -5.09 -3.11 -4.79
N LEU A 84 -4.03 -3.76 -5.23
CA LEU A 84 -3.48 -3.54 -6.56
C LEU A 84 -4.28 -4.33 -7.58
N THR A 85 -4.78 -3.65 -8.58
CA THR A 85 -5.58 -4.28 -9.63
C THR A 85 -4.89 -4.11 -10.97
N ASN A 86 -5.26 -4.95 -11.92
CA ASN A 86 -4.67 -4.89 -13.25
C ASN A 86 -5.66 -4.37 -14.28
N GLY A 87 -6.42 -3.37 -13.92
CA GLY A 87 -7.28 -2.67 -14.86
C GLY A 87 -8.71 -3.17 -14.90
N VAL A 88 -8.97 -4.35 -14.38
CA VAL A 88 -10.32 -4.87 -14.32
C VAL A 88 -10.80 -4.74 -12.89
N ALA A 89 -11.47 -3.65 -12.63
CA ALA A 89 -11.89 -3.33 -11.28
C ALA A 89 -13.24 -3.93 -10.97
N ASN A 90 -13.39 -5.20 -11.16
CA ASN A 90 -14.65 -5.82 -10.83
C ASN A 90 -14.46 -6.75 -9.68
N THR A 91 -14.56 -6.19 -8.50
CA THR A 91 -14.42 -6.95 -7.28
C THR A 91 -15.70 -6.81 -6.50
N PRO A 92 -16.67 -7.66 -6.78
CA PRO A 92 -17.96 -7.60 -6.08
C PRO A 92 -17.70 -7.76 -4.58
N GLY A 93 -18.29 -6.91 -3.79
CA GLY A 93 -18.13 -6.96 -2.35
C GLY A 93 -16.97 -6.14 -1.82
N TRP A 94 -16.20 -5.50 -2.69
CA TRP A 94 -15.06 -4.70 -2.25
C TRP A 94 -15.33 -3.20 -2.39
N LYS A 95 -16.57 -2.79 -2.19
CA LYS A 95 -16.96 -1.42 -2.47
C LYS A 95 -16.23 -0.40 -1.63
N GLU A 96 -15.88 -0.78 -0.42
CA GLU A 96 -15.25 0.17 0.50
C GLU A 96 -13.74 0.01 0.55
N ILE A 97 -13.19 -0.90 -0.25
CA ILE A 97 -11.76 -1.11 -0.31
C ILE A 97 -11.17 -0.24 -1.39
N LYS A 98 -10.13 0.49 -1.04
CA LYS A 98 -9.43 1.31 -2.02
C LYS A 98 -8.64 0.42 -2.96
N THR A 99 -8.64 0.76 -4.24
CA THR A 99 -7.88 0.01 -5.23
C THR A 99 -6.99 0.94 -6.01
N LEU A 100 -5.92 0.38 -6.54
CA LEU A 100 -5.00 1.10 -7.40
C LEU A 100 -4.80 0.29 -8.67
N ASN A 101 -5.16 0.85 -9.80
CA ASN A 101 -4.94 0.20 -11.07
C ASN A 101 -3.49 0.35 -11.47
N VAL A 102 -2.76 -0.77 -11.55
CA VAL A 102 -1.33 -0.72 -11.87
C VAL A 102 -1.06 -0.82 -13.36
N VAL A 103 -2.11 -1.03 -14.16
CA VAL A 103 -1.98 -1.08 -15.61
C VAL A 103 -2.44 0.26 -16.18
N GLN A 104 -1.63 1.26 -15.97
CA GLN A 104 -1.89 2.58 -16.50
C GLN A 104 -0.55 3.29 -16.61
N SER A 105 -0.56 4.48 -17.19
CA SER A 105 0.69 5.20 -17.42
C SER A 105 1.34 5.61 -16.12
N TYR A 106 2.63 5.86 -16.19
CA TYR A 106 3.38 6.33 -15.03
C TYR A 106 2.77 7.63 -14.48
N ASP A 107 2.42 8.55 -15.38
CA ASP A 107 1.82 9.82 -14.94
C ASP A 107 0.50 9.61 -14.23
N ALA A 108 -0.32 8.68 -14.72
CA ALA A 108 -1.60 8.40 -14.09
C ALA A 108 -1.42 7.78 -12.71
N LEU A 109 -0.43 6.88 -12.58
CA LEU A 109 -0.12 6.28 -11.29
C LEU A 109 0.31 7.35 -10.28
N LEU A 110 1.19 8.25 -10.71
CA LEU A 110 1.62 9.33 -9.83
C LEU A 110 0.46 10.19 -9.39
N LYS A 111 -0.44 10.49 -10.31
CA LYS A 111 -1.59 11.33 -9.99
C LYS A 111 -2.50 10.64 -8.98
N ASP A 112 -2.78 9.35 -9.19
CA ASP A 112 -3.64 8.62 -8.27
C ASP A 112 -3.05 8.56 -6.87
N LEU A 113 -1.76 8.28 -6.78
CA LEU A 113 -1.10 8.19 -5.48
C LEU A 113 -1.03 9.54 -4.80
N ALA A 114 -0.74 10.60 -5.57
CA ALA A 114 -0.70 11.94 -4.98
C ALA A 114 -2.06 12.33 -4.42
N MET A 115 -3.13 11.97 -5.11
CA MET A 115 -4.47 12.28 -4.62
C MET A 115 -4.80 11.52 -3.35
N MET A 116 -4.39 10.25 -3.27
CA MET A 116 -4.61 9.48 -2.06
C MET A 116 -3.97 10.13 -0.85
N TYR A 117 -2.73 10.57 -1.00
CA TYR A 117 -2.01 11.13 0.13
C TYR A 117 -2.40 12.55 0.43
N ARG A 118 -2.87 13.28 -0.57
CA ARG A 118 -3.42 14.60 -0.33
C ARG A 118 -4.67 14.49 0.55
N HIS A 119 -5.53 13.53 0.26
CA HIS A 119 -6.71 13.31 1.07
C HIS A 119 -6.36 12.92 2.50
N ALA A 120 -5.36 12.07 2.65
CA ALA A 120 -4.95 11.64 3.98
C ALA A 120 -4.44 12.82 4.79
N HIS A 121 -3.75 13.75 4.15
CA HIS A 121 -3.17 14.90 4.85
C HIS A 121 -4.19 15.95 5.22
N THR A 122 -5.29 16.03 4.49
CA THR A 122 -6.30 17.05 4.77
C THR A 122 -7.27 16.62 5.85
N GLN A 123 -7.17 15.41 6.31
CA GLN A 123 -8.01 14.94 7.38
C GLN A 123 -7.21 14.84 8.67
#